data_b43a15e8ad7099dfa8ab1f91d34963e7
#
_entry.id   b43a15e8ad7099dfa8ab1f91d34963e7
#
_cell.length_a   1.000
_cell.length_b   1.000
_cell.length_c   1.000
_cell.angle_alpha   90.00
_cell.angle_beta   90.00
_cell.angle_gamma   90.00
#
_symmetry.space_group_name_H-M   'P 1'
#
loop_
_entity.id
_entity.type
_entity.pdbx_description
1 polymer ?
#
loop_
_entity_poly.entity_id
_entity_poly.type
_entity_poly.pdbx_seq_one_letter_code
_entity_poly.pdbx_strand_id
1 'polypeptide(L)'
;MPDPHKAQVQAQFGATAEAYVRSAGHAGGPDLERLLAWGRATGQSRVLDVATGGGHTALAFSAFTPTVVATDLTEPMLLAARAFAASQGMTTIRFLGADADALPFRDASFGVVTCRIAAHHFPAVPLALQQVARVLRPGGSFLLQDILGHDDPELAGFILEVEKRRDPSHVRSLSQREWTDCLTAAGFTVIEEAIVTKGRPWEEWTGRMRMSAEARAHLDRFVLDAPARCREAFSFTVEDGRIRSFADRMVLIRAGKA
;
A
#
# COMPACT_ATOMS: atom_id res chain seq x y z
N MET A 1 0.64 21.35 15.32
CA MET A 1 1.86 20.53 15.51
C MET A 1 1.84 19.42 14.46
N PRO A 2 2.99 19.01 13.92
CA PRO A 2 3.01 17.87 12.99
C PRO A 2 2.44 16.62 13.68
N ASP A 3 1.72 15.80 12.93
CA ASP A 3 1.15 14.55 13.41
C ASP A 3 2.31 13.58 13.79
N PRO A 4 2.38 13.12 15.06
CA PRO A 4 3.47 12.24 15.51
C PRO A 4 3.55 10.93 14.70
N HIS A 5 2.40 10.40 14.26
CA HIS A 5 2.37 9.19 13.46
C HIS A 5 2.96 9.42 12.06
N LYS A 6 2.63 10.54 11.42
CA LYS A 6 3.21 10.91 10.11
C LYS A 6 4.73 11.10 10.20
N ALA A 7 5.22 11.66 11.30
CA ALA A 7 6.66 11.75 11.55
C ALA A 7 7.31 10.36 11.69
N GLN A 8 6.64 9.41 12.34
CA GLN A 8 7.09 8.02 12.44
C GLN A 8 7.15 7.33 11.06
N VAL A 9 6.11 7.50 10.22
CA VAL A 9 6.09 7.03 8.82
C VAL A 9 7.29 7.58 8.05
N GLN A 10 7.52 8.89 8.12
CA GLN A 10 8.65 9.53 7.43
C GLN A 10 10.01 9.01 7.90
N ALA A 11 10.19 8.80 9.19
CA ALA A 11 11.43 8.24 9.74
C ALA A 11 11.65 6.79 9.27
N GLN A 12 10.63 5.94 9.33
CA GLN A 12 10.68 4.54 8.95
C GLN A 12 11.01 4.36 7.47
N PHE A 13 10.24 5.00 6.60
CA PHE A 13 10.39 4.87 5.16
C PHE A 13 11.56 5.69 4.60
N GLY A 14 11.94 6.79 5.24
CA GLY A 14 13.13 7.54 4.89
C GLY A 14 14.40 6.69 5.01
N ALA A 15 14.51 5.88 6.07
CA ALA A 15 15.65 5.00 6.29
C ALA A 15 15.71 3.78 5.35
N THR A 16 14.57 3.39 4.74
CA THR A 16 14.43 2.17 3.94
C THR A 16 14.15 2.41 2.45
N ALA A 17 14.16 3.66 2.00
CA ALA A 17 13.75 4.08 0.65
C ALA A 17 14.39 3.26 -0.50
N GLU A 18 15.71 3.03 -0.45
CA GLU A 18 16.41 2.23 -1.47
C GLU A 18 15.98 0.74 -1.49
N ALA A 19 15.63 0.19 -0.31
CA ALA A 19 15.17 -1.19 -0.23
C ALA A 19 13.81 -1.35 -0.91
N TYR A 20 12.94 -0.35 -0.83
CA TYR A 20 11.64 -0.34 -1.52
C TYR A 20 11.79 -0.22 -3.04
N VAL A 21 12.71 0.60 -3.53
CA VAL A 21 13.01 0.69 -4.98
C VAL A 21 13.49 -0.65 -5.53
N ARG A 22 14.30 -1.40 -4.78
CA ARG A 22 14.85 -2.71 -5.21
C ARG A 22 13.90 -3.88 -4.95
N SER A 23 12.74 -3.65 -4.35
CA SER A 23 11.83 -4.72 -3.95
C SER A 23 11.14 -5.36 -5.14
N ALA A 24 11.52 -6.58 -5.49
CA ALA A 24 10.89 -7.38 -6.53
C ALA A 24 9.38 -7.59 -6.27
N GLY A 25 8.98 -7.70 -5.00
CA GLY A 25 7.57 -7.85 -4.61
C GLY A 25 6.70 -6.63 -4.88
N HIS A 26 7.29 -5.44 -5.12
CA HIS A 26 6.59 -4.23 -5.52
C HIS A 26 6.75 -3.92 -7.01
N ALA A 27 7.81 -4.42 -7.64
CA ALA A 27 8.16 -4.12 -9.04
C ALA A 27 7.21 -4.75 -10.06
N GLY A 28 6.52 -5.83 -9.74
CA GLY A 28 5.66 -6.55 -10.67
C GLY A 28 4.77 -7.56 -9.97
N GLY A 29 4.05 -8.34 -10.78
CA GLY A 29 3.19 -9.43 -10.36
C GLY A 29 1.75 -9.27 -10.86
N PRO A 30 0.94 -10.35 -10.77
CA PRO A 30 -0.42 -10.36 -11.30
C PRO A 30 -1.34 -9.31 -10.65
N ASP A 31 -1.03 -8.89 -9.45
CA ASP A 31 -1.71 -7.81 -8.73
C ASP A 31 -1.51 -6.45 -9.42
N LEU A 32 -0.27 -6.08 -9.73
CA LEU A 32 0.02 -4.84 -10.47
C LEU A 32 -0.53 -4.91 -11.90
N GLU A 33 -0.39 -6.04 -12.59
CA GLU A 33 -0.93 -6.24 -13.94
C GLU A 33 -2.46 -6.02 -13.97
N ARG A 34 -3.19 -6.49 -12.96
CA ARG A 34 -4.64 -6.25 -12.86
C ARG A 34 -4.96 -4.77 -12.67
N LEU A 35 -4.25 -4.06 -11.81
CA LEU A 35 -4.42 -2.61 -11.65
C LEU A 35 -4.15 -1.87 -12.97
N LEU A 36 -3.10 -2.25 -13.69
CA LEU A 36 -2.79 -1.67 -15.01
C LEU A 36 -3.87 -1.97 -16.05
N ALA A 37 -4.42 -3.17 -16.07
CA ALA A 37 -5.53 -3.54 -16.96
C ALA A 37 -6.77 -2.69 -16.68
N TRP A 38 -7.13 -2.51 -15.41
CA TRP A 38 -8.23 -1.62 -15.02
C TRP A 38 -7.95 -0.16 -15.40
N GLY A 39 -6.72 0.31 -15.21
CA GLY A 39 -6.32 1.66 -15.58
C GLY A 39 -6.43 1.91 -17.08
N ARG A 40 -5.97 0.97 -17.91
CA ARG A 40 -6.11 1.04 -19.38
C ARG A 40 -7.57 1.07 -19.84
N ALA A 41 -8.42 0.23 -19.21
CA ALA A 41 -9.84 0.16 -19.53
C ALA A 41 -10.60 1.48 -19.31
N THR A 42 -10.05 2.39 -18.48
CA THR A 42 -10.68 3.71 -18.26
C THR A 42 -10.48 4.69 -19.42
N GLY A 43 -9.51 4.47 -20.30
CA GLY A 43 -9.13 5.40 -21.36
C GLY A 43 -8.62 6.77 -20.87
N GLN A 44 -8.27 6.88 -19.57
CA GLN A 44 -7.90 8.15 -18.95
C GLN A 44 -6.42 8.47 -19.16
N SER A 45 -6.10 9.75 -19.41
CA SER A 45 -4.76 10.21 -19.77
C SER A 45 -3.99 10.88 -18.62
N ARG A 46 -4.58 11.00 -17.43
CA ARG A 46 -3.95 11.66 -16.28
C ARG A 46 -4.14 10.85 -15.00
N VAL A 47 -3.02 10.36 -14.48
CA VAL A 47 -2.96 9.46 -13.33
C VAL A 47 -2.28 10.16 -12.16
N LEU A 48 -2.81 9.97 -10.94
CA LEU A 48 -2.18 10.29 -9.67
C LEU A 48 -1.88 8.98 -8.93
N ASP A 49 -0.63 8.78 -8.55
CA ASP A 49 -0.22 7.68 -7.67
C ASP A 49 0.04 8.24 -6.27
N VAL A 50 -0.83 7.89 -5.31
CA VAL A 50 -0.78 8.36 -3.92
C VAL A 50 0.05 7.40 -3.09
N ALA A 51 0.97 7.94 -2.28
CA ALA A 51 1.94 7.17 -1.49
C ALA A 51 2.73 6.20 -2.39
N THR A 52 3.38 6.78 -3.40
CA THR A 52 4.03 6.02 -4.51
C THR A 52 5.17 5.13 -4.06
N GLY A 53 5.75 5.37 -2.87
CA GLY A 53 6.89 4.62 -2.35
C GLY A 53 8.05 4.60 -3.33
N GLY A 54 8.52 3.41 -3.70
CA GLY A 54 9.60 3.22 -4.69
C GLY A 54 9.24 3.59 -6.13
N GLY A 55 8.04 4.08 -6.43
CA GLY A 55 7.63 4.58 -7.74
C GLY A 55 7.18 3.51 -8.74
N HIS A 56 7.08 2.26 -8.35
CA HIS A 56 6.79 1.14 -9.27
C HIS A 56 5.44 1.26 -9.97
N THR A 57 4.40 1.66 -9.25
CA THR A 57 3.05 1.86 -9.82
C THR A 57 3.06 3.03 -10.80
N ALA A 58 3.62 4.17 -10.39
CA ALA A 58 3.74 5.34 -11.26
C ALA A 58 4.53 5.04 -12.54
N LEU A 59 5.64 4.30 -12.41
CA LEU A 59 6.46 3.86 -13.55
C LEU A 59 5.67 2.97 -14.51
N ALA A 60 4.96 1.99 -13.98
CA ALA A 60 4.17 1.07 -14.80
C ALA A 60 3.02 1.79 -15.53
N PHE A 61 2.36 2.75 -14.89
CA PHE A 61 1.35 3.59 -15.55
C PHE A 61 1.93 4.52 -16.60
N SER A 62 3.16 5.03 -16.43
CA SER A 62 3.78 5.94 -17.38
C SER A 62 4.08 5.30 -18.75
N ALA A 63 4.10 3.97 -18.82
CA ALA A 63 4.28 3.23 -20.06
C ALA A 63 3.12 3.42 -21.09
N PHE A 64 1.94 3.81 -20.63
CA PHE A 64 0.76 4.00 -21.50
C PHE A 64 -0.03 5.26 -21.21
N THR A 65 0.42 6.09 -20.26
CA THR A 65 -0.26 7.33 -19.85
C THR A 65 0.72 8.50 -19.93
N PRO A 66 0.42 9.56 -20.71
CA PRO A 66 1.36 10.66 -20.93
C PRO A 66 1.60 11.54 -19.70
N THR A 67 0.69 11.51 -18.73
CA THR A 67 0.79 12.35 -17.52
C THR A 67 0.59 11.52 -16.28
N VAL A 68 1.67 11.28 -15.55
CA VAL A 68 1.66 10.63 -14.24
C VAL A 68 2.24 11.59 -13.21
N VAL A 69 1.51 11.78 -12.11
CA VAL A 69 1.98 12.46 -10.90
C VAL A 69 2.09 11.43 -9.80
N ALA A 70 3.24 11.35 -9.17
CA ALA A 70 3.54 10.44 -8.07
C ALA A 70 3.74 11.26 -6.79
N THR A 71 3.00 10.93 -5.73
CA THR A 71 3.10 11.65 -4.46
C THR A 71 3.51 10.71 -3.33
N ASP A 72 4.27 11.25 -2.39
CA ASP A 72 4.60 10.55 -1.14
C ASP A 72 4.78 11.58 -0.02
N LEU A 73 4.55 11.15 1.21
CA LEU A 73 4.79 11.96 2.41
C LEU A 73 6.29 12.11 2.71
N THR A 74 7.11 11.15 2.24
CA THR A 74 8.51 10.96 2.63
C THR A 74 9.44 11.44 1.51
N GLU A 75 10.13 12.55 1.72
CA GLU A 75 11.02 13.13 0.72
C GLU A 75 12.15 12.18 0.25
N PRO A 76 12.88 11.46 1.13
CA PRO A 76 13.87 10.47 0.69
C PRO A 76 13.28 9.39 -0.23
N MET A 77 12.02 9.00 -0.01
CA MET A 77 11.32 8.04 -0.87
C MET A 77 11.10 8.61 -2.27
N LEU A 78 10.65 9.86 -2.37
CA LEU A 78 10.47 10.55 -3.66
C LEU A 78 11.78 10.72 -4.41
N LEU A 79 12.89 11.03 -3.73
CA LEU A 79 14.21 11.14 -4.34
C LEU A 79 14.67 9.80 -4.91
N ALA A 80 14.51 8.72 -4.16
CA ALA A 80 14.84 7.36 -4.59
C ALA A 80 13.97 6.92 -5.79
N ALA A 81 12.65 7.15 -5.74
CA ALA A 81 11.72 6.83 -6.82
C ALA A 81 12.03 7.62 -8.10
N ARG A 82 12.38 8.90 -7.98
CA ARG A 82 12.79 9.76 -9.12
C ARG A 82 14.07 9.24 -9.77
N ALA A 83 15.08 8.90 -8.97
CA ALA A 83 16.33 8.34 -9.47
C ALA A 83 16.10 7.00 -10.17
N PHE A 84 15.24 6.15 -9.60
CA PHE A 84 14.85 4.88 -10.20
C PHE A 84 14.14 5.08 -11.54
N ALA A 85 13.13 5.95 -11.61
CA ALA A 85 12.42 6.25 -12.86
C ALA A 85 13.38 6.78 -13.94
N ALA A 86 14.30 7.68 -13.59
CA ALA A 86 15.32 8.19 -14.49
C ALA A 86 16.24 7.09 -15.01
N SER A 87 16.66 6.14 -14.15
CA SER A 87 17.47 4.98 -14.56
C SER A 87 16.76 4.05 -15.55
N GLN A 88 15.42 4.06 -15.57
CA GLN A 88 14.58 3.33 -16.53
C GLN A 88 14.22 4.19 -17.76
N GLY A 89 14.81 5.37 -17.92
CA GLY A 89 14.53 6.29 -19.05
C GLY A 89 13.20 7.01 -18.94
N MET A 90 12.49 6.93 -17.81
CA MET A 90 11.18 7.56 -17.61
C MET A 90 11.34 8.93 -16.94
N THR A 91 11.33 9.97 -17.77
CA THR A 91 11.53 11.37 -17.32
C THR A 91 10.23 12.20 -17.25
N THR A 92 9.11 11.62 -17.66
CA THR A 92 7.81 12.31 -17.73
C THR A 92 7.01 12.27 -16.43
N ILE A 93 7.37 11.41 -15.47
CA ILE A 93 6.70 11.31 -14.16
C ILE A 93 7.06 12.53 -13.31
N ARG A 94 6.04 13.17 -12.74
CA ARG A 94 6.22 14.29 -11.80
C ARG A 94 6.13 13.78 -10.38
N PHE A 95 7.18 13.95 -9.58
CA PHE A 95 7.25 13.58 -8.17
C PHE A 95 7.03 14.81 -7.30
N LEU A 96 6.09 14.72 -6.33
CA LEU A 96 5.69 15.82 -5.45
C LEU A 96 5.47 15.32 -4.03
N GLY A 97 6.03 16.01 -3.03
CA GLY A 97 5.72 15.79 -1.62
C GLY A 97 4.27 16.14 -1.32
N ALA A 98 3.49 15.18 -0.82
CA ALA A 98 2.11 15.42 -0.44
C ALA A 98 1.64 14.43 0.63
N ASP A 99 0.75 14.93 1.48
CA ASP A 99 -0.01 14.14 2.44
C ASP A 99 -1.28 13.62 1.76
N ALA A 100 -1.59 12.33 1.92
CA ALA A 100 -2.81 11.73 1.39
C ALA A 100 -4.09 12.38 1.97
N ASP A 101 -4.01 12.89 3.19
CA ASP A 101 -5.11 13.59 3.86
C ASP A 101 -5.31 15.03 3.37
N ALA A 102 -4.37 15.58 2.58
CA ALA A 102 -4.39 16.97 2.11
C ALA A 102 -3.71 17.09 0.73
N LEU A 103 -4.26 16.45 -0.28
CA LEU A 103 -3.71 16.44 -1.64
C LEU A 103 -3.70 17.85 -2.26
N PRO A 104 -2.53 18.39 -2.69
CA PRO A 104 -2.39 19.77 -3.16
C PRO A 104 -2.82 19.96 -4.62
N PHE A 105 -3.93 19.36 -5.00
CA PHE A 105 -4.47 19.43 -6.35
C PHE A 105 -5.87 20.03 -6.36
N ARG A 106 -6.24 20.63 -7.49
CA ARG A 106 -7.60 21.11 -7.71
C ARG A 106 -8.57 19.94 -7.82
N ASP A 107 -9.83 20.20 -7.54
CA ASP A 107 -10.91 19.24 -7.74
C ASP A 107 -10.94 18.75 -9.20
N ALA A 108 -11.38 17.53 -9.39
CA ALA A 108 -11.57 16.90 -10.70
C ALA A 108 -10.33 16.98 -11.64
N SER A 109 -9.12 16.86 -11.08
CA SER A 109 -7.86 17.00 -11.82
C SER A 109 -7.36 15.70 -12.48
N PHE A 110 -7.82 14.54 -12.01
CA PHE A 110 -7.32 13.24 -12.46
C PHE A 110 -8.43 12.33 -12.95
N GLY A 111 -8.12 11.50 -13.94
CA GLY A 111 -9.04 10.46 -14.40
C GLY A 111 -8.87 9.12 -13.70
N VAL A 112 -7.66 8.87 -13.22
CA VAL A 112 -7.34 7.71 -12.40
C VAL A 112 -6.53 8.17 -11.19
N VAL A 113 -6.85 7.64 -10.02
CA VAL A 113 -5.99 7.72 -8.82
C VAL A 113 -5.65 6.29 -8.41
N THR A 114 -4.40 6.04 -8.07
CA THR A 114 -3.92 4.77 -7.53
C THR A 114 -3.41 4.95 -6.11
N CYS A 115 -3.60 3.93 -5.26
CA CYS A 115 -2.94 3.79 -3.97
C CYS A 115 -2.63 2.31 -3.78
N ARG A 116 -1.35 1.96 -3.65
CA ARG A 116 -0.93 0.57 -3.63
C ARG A 116 -0.02 0.25 -2.47
N ILE A 117 -0.50 -0.61 -1.56
CA ILE A 117 0.22 -1.13 -0.38
C ILE A 117 0.72 0.03 0.50
N ALA A 118 -0.19 0.94 0.86
CA ALA A 118 0.15 2.13 1.63
C ALA A 118 -0.94 2.58 2.61
N ALA A 119 -2.22 2.35 2.31
CA ALA A 119 -3.32 2.91 3.09
C ALA A 119 -3.38 2.35 4.53
N HIS A 120 -2.79 1.18 4.78
CA HIS A 120 -2.62 0.64 6.13
C HIS A 120 -1.70 1.49 7.05
N HIS A 121 -0.99 2.47 6.50
CA HIS A 121 -0.23 3.49 7.24
C HIS A 121 -1.02 4.79 7.45
N PHE A 122 -2.20 4.96 6.85
CA PHE A 122 -2.95 6.20 6.98
C PHE A 122 -3.67 6.24 8.33
N PRO A 123 -3.47 7.30 9.14
CA PRO A 123 -4.15 7.43 10.43
C PRO A 123 -5.66 7.63 10.25
N ALA A 124 -6.09 8.19 9.12
CA ALA A 124 -7.47 8.49 8.81
C ALA A 124 -7.83 8.12 7.36
N VAL A 125 -7.98 6.81 7.05
CA VAL A 125 -8.37 6.33 5.71
C VAL A 125 -9.59 7.08 5.15
N PRO A 126 -10.67 7.36 5.90
CA PRO A 126 -11.80 8.11 5.37
C PRO A 126 -11.43 9.51 4.84
N LEU A 127 -10.50 10.21 5.50
CA LEU A 127 -10.04 11.53 5.07
C LEU A 127 -9.25 11.44 3.76
N ALA A 128 -8.33 10.48 3.67
CA ALA A 128 -7.60 10.22 2.43
C ALA A 128 -8.54 9.88 1.27
N LEU A 129 -9.57 9.04 1.49
CA LEU A 129 -10.58 8.71 0.48
C LEU A 129 -11.40 9.92 0.04
N GLN A 130 -11.74 10.84 0.96
CA GLN A 130 -12.39 12.12 0.60
C GLN A 130 -11.50 12.96 -0.31
N GLN A 131 -10.18 13.02 -0.04
CA GLN A 131 -9.24 13.73 -0.91
C GLN A 131 -9.11 13.04 -2.28
N VAL A 132 -9.05 11.72 -2.33
CA VAL A 132 -9.07 10.95 -3.58
C VAL A 132 -10.34 11.24 -4.38
N ALA A 133 -11.51 11.20 -3.72
CA ALA A 133 -12.78 11.55 -4.36
C ALA A 133 -12.79 12.98 -4.89
N ARG A 134 -12.28 13.94 -4.14
CA ARG A 134 -12.21 15.35 -4.54
C ARG A 134 -11.38 15.55 -5.80
N VAL A 135 -10.18 14.96 -5.87
CA VAL A 135 -9.26 15.17 -6.98
C VAL A 135 -9.62 14.36 -8.23
N LEU A 136 -10.41 13.28 -8.09
CA LEU A 136 -10.95 12.53 -9.21
C LEU A 136 -12.07 13.31 -9.89
N ARG A 137 -12.07 13.30 -11.22
CA ARG A 137 -13.18 13.83 -12.01
C ARG A 137 -14.41 12.89 -11.96
N PRO A 138 -15.61 13.38 -12.21
CA PRO A 138 -16.78 12.53 -12.46
C PRO A 138 -16.47 11.46 -13.51
N GLY A 139 -16.89 10.22 -13.29
CA GLY A 139 -16.54 9.06 -14.13
C GLY A 139 -15.09 8.59 -14.01
N GLY A 140 -14.30 9.18 -13.13
CA GLY A 140 -12.94 8.73 -12.83
C GLY A 140 -12.91 7.46 -11.98
N SER A 141 -11.77 6.78 -11.96
CA SER A 141 -11.59 5.52 -11.20
C SER A 141 -10.51 5.64 -10.15
N PHE A 142 -10.81 5.12 -8.96
CA PHE A 142 -9.84 4.84 -7.91
C PHE A 142 -9.43 3.37 -7.96
N LEU A 143 -8.15 3.11 -8.02
CA LEU A 143 -7.56 1.78 -8.08
C LEU A 143 -6.75 1.55 -6.80
N LEU A 144 -7.26 0.72 -5.93
CA LEU A 144 -6.67 0.40 -4.64
C LEU A 144 -6.11 -1.02 -4.64
N GLN A 145 -4.96 -1.19 -4.04
CA GLN A 145 -4.48 -2.47 -3.53
C GLN A 145 -3.93 -2.28 -2.14
N ASP A 146 -4.38 -3.09 -1.17
CA ASP A 146 -3.78 -3.06 0.16
C ASP A 146 -3.86 -4.41 0.88
N ILE A 147 -3.16 -4.52 2.00
CA ILE A 147 -3.25 -5.66 2.90
C ILE A 147 -4.68 -5.72 3.44
N LEU A 148 -5.29 -6.90 3.33
CA LEU A 148 -6.65 -7.13 3.81
C LEU A 148 -6.64 -7.55 5.27
N GLY A 149 -7.33 -6.81 6.11
CA GLY A 149 -7.65 -7.18 7.48
C GLY A 149 -8.62 -8.37 7.55
N HIS A 150 -8.98 -8.76 8.73
CA HIS A 150 -9.87 -9.88 8.98
C HIS A 150 -11.12 -9.44 9.73
N ASP A 151 -12.30 -10.02 9.40
CA ASP A 151 -13.56 -9.69 10.09
C ASP A 151 -13.67 -10.34 11.48
N ASP A 152 -12.96 -11.45 11.71
CA ASP A 152 -12.85 -12.08 13.04
C ASP A 152 -11.90 -11.24 13.92
N PRO A 153 -12.36 -10.73 15.09
CA PRO A 153 -11.57 -9.81 15.91
C PRO A 153 -10.28 -10.42 16.48
N GLU A 154 -10.26 -11.73 16.78
CA GLU A 154 -9.06 -12.41 17.28
C GLU A 154 -8.00 -12.47 16.18
N LEU A 155 -8.38 -12.88 14.98
CA LEU A 155 -7.48 -12.97 13.83
C LEU A 155 -7.02 -11.58 13.38
N ALA A 156 -7.91 -10.59 13.39
CA ALA A 156 -7.57 -9.20 13.11
C ALA A 156 -6.55 -8.65 14.13
N GLY A 157 -6.78 -8.89 15.41
CA GLY A 157 -5.85 -8.48 16.48
C GLY A 157 -4.49 -9.16 16.37
N PHE A 158 -4.47 -10.45 16.08
CA PHE A 158 -3.23 -11.21 15.91
C PHE A 158 -2.37 -10.66 14.76
N ILE A 159 -2.95 -10.54 13.56
CA ILE A 159 -2.15 -10.09 12.40
C ILE A 159 -1.76 -8.62 12.53
N LEU A 160 -2.59 -7.78 13.11
CA LEU A 160 -2.24 -6.39 13.40
C LEU A 160 -1.03 -6.29 14.33
N GLU A 161 -0.97 -7.14 15.36
CA GLU A 161 0.18 -7.17 16.27
C GLU A 161 1.45 -7.68 15.59
N VAL A 162 1.35 -8.68 14.71
CA VAL A 162 2.46 -9.16 13.86
C VAL A 162 3.01 -8.03 13.01
N GLU A 163 2.12 -7.29 12.31
CA GLU A 163 2.51 -6.17 11.46
C GLU A 163 3.13 -5.02 12.27
N LYS A 164 2.54 -4.63 13.40
CA LYS A 164 3.06 -3.53 14.24
C LYS A 164 4.40 -3.85 14.90
N ARG A 165 4.65 -5.10 15.28
CA ARG A 165 5.96 -5.51 15.81
C ARG A 165 7.05 -5.46 14.76
N ARG A 166 6.70 -5.70 13.49
CA ARG A 166 7.61 -5.57 12.36
C ARG A 166 7.77 -4.11 11.94
N ASP A 167 6.68 -3.37 11.86
CA ASP A 167 6.60 -2.00 11.38
C ASP A 167 5.74 -1.15 12.31
N PRO A 168 6.35 -0.42 13.24
CA PRO A 168 5.61 0.42 14.18
C PRO A 168 4.76 1.52 13.52
N SER A 169 5.00 1.84 12.24
CA SER A 169 4.21 2.80 11.49
C SER A 169 2.92 2.21 10.89
N HIS A 170 2.70 0.89 11.02
CA HIS A 170 1.45 0.25 10.61
C HIS A 170 0.30 0.67 11.53
N VAL A 171 -0.75 1.28 10.99
CA VAL A 171 -1.94 1.65 11.76
C VAL A 171 -2.88 0.45 11.88
N ARG A 172 -3.45 0.04 10.75
CA ARG A 172 -4.31 -1.14 10.64
C ARG A 172 -4.61 -1.47 9.17
N SER A 173 -4.88 -2.74 8.92
CA SER A 173 -5.46 -3.21 7.66
C SER A 173 -6.99 -3.27 7.80
N LEU A 174 -7.72 -2.70 6.84
CA LEU A 174 -9.18 -2.75 6.82
C LEU A 174 -9.66 -4.10 6.29
N SER A 175 -10.76 -4.62 6.83
CA SER A 175 -11.46 -5.77 6.26
C SER A 175 -12.17 -5.39 4.96
N GLN A 176 -12.60 -6.38 4.20
CA GLN A 176 -13.35 -6.18 2.94
C GLN A 176 -14.60 -5.32 3.15
N ARG A 177 -15.33 -5.60 4.20
CA ARG A 177 -16.54 -4.85 4.57
C ARG A 177 -16.19 -3.40 4.90
N GLU A 178 -15.17 -3.18 5.73
CA GLU A 178 -14.74 -1.81 6.09
C GLU A 178 -14.28 -1.01 4.88
N TRP A 179 -13.58 -1.63 3.91
CA TRP A 179 -13.24 -0.97 2.65
C TRP A 179 -14.48 -0.55 1.87
N THR A 180 -15.47 -1.44 1.73
CA THR A 180 -16.73 -1.13 1.05
C THR A 180 -17.47 0.02 1.74
N ASP A 181 -17.55 0.00 3.07
CA ASP A 181 -18.23 1.03 3.86
C ASP A 181 -17.52 2.40 3.70
N CYS A 182 -16.18 2.42 3.83
CA CYS A 182 -15.39 3.64 3.68
C CYS A 182 -15.47 4.24 2.26
N LEU A 183 -15.40 3.40 1.23
CA LEU A 183 -15.51 3.83 -0.17
C LEU A 183 -16.91 4.40 -0.46
N THR A 184 -17.95 3.73 -0.02
CA THR A 184 -19.34 4.20 -0.18
C THR A 184 -19.55 5.54 0.53
N ALA A 185 -19.07 5.68 1.76
CA ALA A 185 -19.14 6.94 2.52
C ALA A 185 -18.38 8.09 1.84
N ALA A 186 -17.33 7.80 1.07
CA ALA A 186 -16.57 8.78 0.28
C ALA A 186 -17.19 9.06 -1.11
N GLY A 187 -18.34 8.46 -1.45
CA GLY A 187 -19.04 8.68 -2.72
C GLY A 187 -18.56 7.82 -3.87
N PHE A 188 -17.91 6.69 -3.58
CA PHE A 188 -17.51 5.71 -4.59
C PHE A 188 -18.51 4.56 -4.71
N THR A 189 -18.56 3.99 -5.91
CA THR A 189 -19.19 2.69 -6.17
C THR A 189 -18.10 1.67 -6.50
N VAL A 190 -18.05 0.54 -5.79
CA VAL A 190 -17.15 -0.57 -6.12
C VAL A 190 -17.63 -1.21 -7.43
N ILE A 191 -16.77 -1.21 -8.45
CA ILE A 191 -17.06 -1.76 -9.79
C ILE A 191 -16.50 -3.17 -9.90
N GLU A 192 -15.27 -3.36 -9.45
CA GLU A 192 -14.57 -4.64 -9.48
C GLU A 192 -13.77 -4.82 -8.21
N GLU A 193 -13.73 -6.06 -7.72
CA GLU A 193 -12.96 -6.44 -6.55
C GLU A 193 -12.31 -7.80 -6.77
N ALA A 194 -11.12 -7.98 -6.21
CA ALA A 194 -10.44 -9.27 -6.17
C ALA A 194 -9.64 -9.40 -4.87
N ILE A 195 -9.56 -10.61 -4.36
CA ILE A 195 -8.67 -10.95 -3.25
C ILE A 195 -7.60 -11.86 -3.81
N VAL A 196 -6.35 -11.53 -3.52
CA VAL A 196 -5.18 -12.34 -3.88
C VAL A 196 -4.40 -12.69 -2.62
N THR A 197 -3.86 -13.91 -2.60
CA THR A 197 -2.98 -14.35 -1.51
C THR A 197 -1.54 -14.24 -1.97
N LYS A 198 -0.68 -13.64 -1.14
CA LYS A 198 0.74 -13.43 -1.45
C LYS A 198 1.60 -14.07 -0.38
N GLY A 199 2.34 -15.10 -0.76
CA GLY A 199 3.31 -15.74 0.11
C GLY A 199 4.44 -14.78 0.48
N ARG A 200 4.88 -14.82 1.73
CA ARG A 200 5.93 -13.98 2.29
C ARG A 200 7.01 -14.85 2.93
N PRO A 201 8.17 -15.02 2.32
CA PRO A 201 9.32 -15.58 3.00
C PRO A 201 9.67 -14.74 4.23
N TRP A 202 9.69 -15.37 5.41
CA TRP A 202 9.76 -14.67 6.70
C TRP A 202 11.02 -13.82 6.86
N GLU A 203 12.18 -14.38 6.46
CA GLU A 203 13.46 -13.69 6.52
C GLU A 203 13.50 -12.43 5.64
N GLU A 204 13.02 -12.55 4.40
CA GLU A 204 12.97 -11.41 3.48
C GLU A 204 12.00 -10.33 3.97
N TRP A 205 10.81 -10.75 4.44
CA TRP A 205 9.77 -9.85 4.89
C TRP A 205 10.17 -9.04 6.13
N THR A 206 10.76 -9.69 7.12
CA THR A 206 11.24 -9.01 8.35
C THR A 206 12.54 -8.23 8.09
N GLY A 207 13.44 -8.74 7.24
CA GLY A 207 14.72 -8.11 6.93
C GLY A 207 14.58 -6.74 6.25
N ARG A 208 13.53 -6.53 5.45
CA ARG A 208 13.26 -5.21 4.82
C ARG A 208 13.12 -4.06 5.81
N MET A 209 12.60 -4.34 7.00
CA MET A 209 12.37 -3.31 8.03
C MET A 209 13.58 -3.05 8.92
N ARG A 210 14.71 -3.74 8.67
CA ARG A 210 15.96 -3.61 9.45
C ARG A 210 15.74 -3.77 10.96
N MET A 211 14.87 -4.71 11.34
CA MET A 211 14.58 -5.01 12.74
C MET A 211 15.86 -5.38 13.48
N SER A 212 15.98 -4.96 14.75
CA SER A 212 17.05 -5.48 15.61
C SER A 212 16.85 -6.98 15.86
N ALA A 213 17.94 -7.69 16.19
CA ALA A 213 17.87 -9.12 16.50
C ALA A 213 16.92 -9.42 17.68
N GLU A 214 16.88 -8.53 18.67
CA GLU A 214 15.97 -8.62 19.81
C GLU A 214 14.51 -8.46 19.41
N ALA A 215 14.17 -7.41 18.64
CA ALA A 215 12.82 -7.16 18.13
C ALA A 215 12.34 -8.33 17.26
N ARG A 216 13.24 -8.87 16.41
CA ARG A 216 12.94 -10.05 15.60
C ARG A 216 12.66 -11.29 16.46
N ALA A 217 13.46 -11.56 17.48
CA ALA A 217 13.26 -12.69 18.39
C ALA A 217 11.95 -12.56 19.18
N HIS A 218 11.54 -11.34 19.52
CA HIS A 218 10.25 -11.09 20.17
C HIS A 218 9.09 -11.35 19.20
N LEU A 219 9.18 -10.94 17.95
CA LEU A 219 8.18 -11.21 16.93
C LEU A 219 8.07 -12.72 16.65
N ASP A 220 9.21 -13.41 16.50
CA ASP A 220 9.24 -14.85 16.27
C ASP A 220 8.52 -15.60 17.40
N ARG A 221 8.83 -15.28 18.67
CA ARG A 221 8.15 -15.87 19.84
C ARG A 221 6.65 -15.58 19.83
N PHE A 222 6.26 -14.35 19.60
CA PHE A 222 4.85 -13.98 19.55
C PHE A 222 4.07 -14.83 18.56
N VAL A 223 4.62 -15.08 17.36
CA VAL A 223 3.97 -15.93 16.33
C VAL A 223 4.02 -17.41 16.75
N LEU A 224 5.13 -17.91 17.26
CA LEU A 224 5.26 -19.32 17.64
C LEU A 224 4.35 -19.70 18.81
N ASP A 225 4.18 -18.80 19.78
CA ASP A 225 3.33 -19.00 20.96
C ASP A 225 1.83 -18.74 20.68
N ALA A 226 1.50 -18.20 19.50
CA ALA A 226 0.12 -17.92 19.15
C ALA A 226 -0.73 -19.19 19.00
N PRO A 227 -2.06 -19.12 19.21
CA PRO A 227 -2.97 -20.22 18.93
C PRO A 227 -2.81 -20.79 17.52
N ALA A 228 -2.94 -22.11 17.35
CA ALA A 228 -2.85 -22.78 16.05
C ALA A 228 -3.78 -22.13 15.02
N ARG A 229 -5.02 -21.81 15.42
CA ARG A 229 -6.01 -21.11 14.59
C ARG A 229 -5.44 -19.83 13.97
N CYS A 230 -4.69 -19.02 14.72
CA CYS A 230 -4.11 -17.77 14.22
C CYS A 230 -3.02 -18.07 13.18
N ARG A 231 -2.16 -19.04 13.44
CA ARG A 231 -1.10 -19.42 12.49
C ARG A 231 -1.67 -20.01 11.20
N GLU A 232 -2.68 -20.86 11.31
CA GLU A 232 -3.36 -21.50 10.17
C GLU A 232 -4.07 -20.49 9.28
N ALA A 233 -4.79 -19.50 9.88
CA ALA A 233 -5.52 -18.49 9.15
C ALA A 233 -4.63 -17.64 8.22
N PHE A 234 -3.36 -17.45 8.58
CA PHE A 234 -2.38 -16.70 7.79
C PHE A 234 -1.30 -17.62 7.19
N SER A 235 -1.56 -18.93 7.13
CA SER A 235 -0.68 -19.92 6.48
C SER A 235 0.77 -19.84 6.94
N PHE A 236 1.01 -19.63 8.25
CA PHE A 236 2.36 -19.68 8.79
C PHE A 236 2.94 -21.09 8.66
N THR A 237 4.09 -21.20 8.01
CA THR A 237 4.86 -22.44 7.95
C THR A 237 6.00 -22.39 8.97
N VAL A 238 6.10 -23.44 9.78
CA VAL A 238 7.13 -23.57 10.81
C VAL A 238 7.87 -24.89 10.62
N GLU A 239 9.21 -24.82 10.50
CA GLU A 239 10.08 -25.98 10.38
C GLU A 239 11.24 -25.84 11.38
N ASP A 240 11.53 -26.92 12.10
CA ASP A 240 12.59 -26.96 13.14
C ASP A 240 12.47 -25.79 14.14
N GLY A 241 11.23 -25.46 14.56
CA GLY A 241 10.96 -24.37 15.50
C GLY A 241 11.19 -22.95 14.93
N ARG A 242 11.35 -22.81 13.62
CA ARG A 242 11.56 -21.53 12.95
C ARG A 242 10.45 -21.22 11.94
N ILE A 243 10.00 -19.98 11.90
CA ILE A 243 9.03 -19.52 10.92
C ILE A 243 9.74 -19.41 9.57
N ARG A 244 9.19 -20.03 8.53
CA ARG A 244 9.71 -19.99 7.16
C ARG A 244 8.98 -18.99 6.30
N SER A 245 7.65 -19.00 6.36
CA SER A 245 6.81 -18.11 5.57
C SER A 245 5.46 -17.92 6.22
N PHE A 246 4.71 -16.96 5.72
CA PHE A 246 3.27 -16.79 5.95
C PHE A 246 2.63 -16.24 4.67
N ALA A 247 1.32 -16.03 4.67
CA ALA A 247 0.63 -15.48 3.53
C ALA A 247 -0.24 -14.28 3.93
N ASP A 248 -0.02 -13.16 3.21
CA ASP A 248 -0.91 -12.00 3.25
C ASP A 248 -2.08 -12.20 2.29
N ARG A 249 -3.25 -11.81 2.73
CA ARG A 249 -4.37 -11.54 1.83
C ARG A 249 -4.32 -10.08 1.43
N MET A 250 -4.44 -9.82 0.14
CA MET A 250 -4.46 -8.46 -0.41
C MET A 250 -5.81 -8.25 -1.09
N VAL A 251 -6.44 -7.12 -0.84
CA VAL A 251 -7.60 -6.67 -1.61
C VAL A 251 -7.15 -5.79 -2.77
N LEU A 252 -7.76 -6.00 -3.94
CA LEU A 252 -7.68 -5.11 -5.09
C LEU A 252 -9.09 -4.60 -5.37
N ILE A 253 -9.24 -3.29 -5.47
CA ILE A 253 -10.55 -2.65 -5.71
C ILE A 253 -10.41 -1.64 -6.85
N ARG A 254 -11.34 -1.73 -7.80
CA ARG A 254 -11.65 -0.65 -8.73
C ARG A 254 -12.96 0.00 -8.28
N ALA A 255 -12.89 1.25 -7.91
CA ALA A 255 -14.05 2.03 -7.51
C ALA A 255 -14.24 3.22 -8.45
N GLY A 256 -15.48 3.47 -8.86
CA GLY A 256 -15.88 4.59 -9.71
C GLY A 256 -16.41 5.75 -8.90
N LYS A 257 -16.06 6.97 -9.29
CA LYS A 257 -16.69 8.18 -8.80
C LYS A 257 -17.89 8.53 -9.69
N ALA A 258 -19.04 8.71 -9.06
CA ALA A 258 -20.24 9.22 -9.76
C ALA A 258 -20.01 10.61 -10.40
#